data_7d06570db730ac077d250b7606e30932
#
_entry.id   7d06570db730ac077d250b7606e30932
#
_cell.length_a   1.000
_cell.length_b   1.000
_cell.length_c   1.000
_cell.angle_alpha   90.00
_cell.angle_beta   90.00
_cell.angle_gamma   90.00
#
_symmetry.space_group_name_H-M   'P 1'
#
loop_
_entity.id
_entity.type
_entity.pdbx_description
1 polymer ?
#
loop_
_entity_poly.entity_id
_entity_poly.type
_entity_poly.pdbx_seq_one_letter_code
_entity_poly.pdbx_strand_id
1 'polypeptide(L)'
;VSPMTASKIYPGLESEGVKAGNGRGSRYALTFENSRYYKDKNFTSIAGEWNSKWMGGKLNNVLRATYSFQDEPRSYEGKDMPTVDILKDGALYASLGPDIFTVGNLAQTKTTVITDELLWSTGIHNFTGGLQFEMTDAINGYMQAGNGYYVYSSMDDFFAGGKPAAFGITHSN
;
A
#
# COMPACT_ATOMS: atom_id res chain seq x y z
N VAL A 1 -3.52 -10.22 9.14
CA VAL A 1 -4.72 -9.38 9.13
C VAL A 1 -4.47 -8.22 10.08
N SER A 2 -4.38 -7.03 9.57
CA SER A 2 -4.18 -5.83 10.37
C SER A 2 -5.50 -5.05 10.39
N PRO A 3 -6.19 -4.92 11.51
CA PRO A 3 -7.31 -3.99 11.59
C PRO A 3 -6.77 -2.58 11.40
N MET A 4 -7.26 -1.88 10.38
CA MET A 4 -6.91 -0.48 10.20
C MET A 4 -7.70 0.40 11.16
N THR A 5 -6.98 1.25 11.85
CA THR A 5 -7.56 2.43 12.52
C THR A 5 -7.57 3.57 11.52
N ALA A 6 -8.72 3.91 10.98
CA ALA A 6 -8.86 5.09 10.15
C ALA A 6 -8.88 6.33 11.05
N SER A 7 -7.78 7.07 11.05
CA SER A 7 -7.77 8.40 11.63
C SER A 7 -8.19 9.42 10.57
N LYS A 8 -9.18 10.27 10.87
CA LYS A 8 -9.61 11.43 10.08
C LYS A 8 -9.85 11.17 8.60
N ILE A 9 -11.06 10.73 8.26
CA ILE A 9 -11.37 10.28 6.91
C ILE A 9 -11.67 11.44 5.96
N TYR A 10 -12.29 12.53 6.44
CA TYR A 10 -12.60 13.71 5.60
C TYR A 10 -12.49 15.00 6.40
N PRO A 11 -11.75 15.99 5.89
CA PRO A 11 -11.66 17.32 6.51
C PRO A 11 -13.01 18.09 6.57
N GLY A 12 -14.02 17.67 5.82
CA GLY A 12 -15.33 18.31 5.79
C GLY A 12 -16.36 17.72 6.74
N LEU A 13 -16.16 16.49 7.19
CA LEU A 13 -17.13 15.82 8.07
C LEU A 13 -17.07 16.29 9.53
N GLU A 14 -15.92 16.79 9.96
CA GLU A 14 -15.78 17.38 11.31
C GLU A 14 -16.57 18.68 11.45
N SER A 15 -16.79 19.43 10.37
CA SER A 15 -17.54 20.68 10.39
C SER A 15 -19.06 20.50 10.56
N GLU A 16 -19.56 19.30 10.26
CA GLU A 16 -20.97 18.96 10.41
C GLU A 16 -21.30 18.22 11.73
N GLY A 17 -20.33 18.14 12.64
CA GLY A 17 -20.51 17.46 13.93
C GLY A 17 -20.45 15.93 13.85
N VAL A 18 -20.22 15.38 12.69
CA VAL A 18 -20.05 13.94 12.49
C VAL A 18 -18.62 13.57 12.85
N LYS A 19 -18.42 13.01 14.01
CA LYS A 19 -17.13 12.39 14.37
C LYS A 19 -16.95 11.09 13.59
N ALA A 20 -16.57 11.21 12.34
CA ALA A 20 -16.23 10.07 11.52
C ALA A 20 -15.00 9.37 12.13
N GLY A 21 -15.24 8.14 12.56
CA GLY A 21 -14.21 7.16 12.75
C GLY A 21 -13.22 7.38 13.87
N ASN A 22 -13.57 6.97 15.05
CA ASN A 22 -12.56 6.47 15.99
C ASN A 22 -12.04 5.09 15.52
N GLY A 23 -11.73 4.99 14.24
CA GLY A 23 -11.09 3.82 13.64
C GLY A 23 -12.01 2.60 13.55
N ARG A 24 -12.11 2.10 12.36
CA ARG A 24 -12.62 0.75 12.10
C ARG A 24 -11.74 -0.24 12.87
N GLY A 25 -12.37 -1.20 13.54
CA GLY A 25 -11.69 -2.12 14.44
C GLY A 25 -11.56 -1.62 15.89
N SER A 26 -12.26 -0.56 16.24
CA SER A 26 -12.43 -0.13 17.64
C SER A 26 -13.19 -1.20 18.44
N ARG A 27 -12.79 -1.41 19.69
CA ARG A 27 -13.56 -2.27 20.62
C ARG A 27 -14.93 -1.70 20.99
N TYR A 28 -15.22 -0.47 20.59
CA TYR A 28 -16.47 0.24 20.88
C TYR A 28 -17.45 0.26 19.71
N ALA A 29 -17.04 -0.27 18.55
CA ALA A 29 -17.86 -0.30 17.35
C ALA A 29 -17.89 -1.71 16.76
N LEU A 30 -19.03 -2.10 16.23
CA LEU A 30 -19.20 -3.37 15.51
C LEU A 30 -18.52 -3.25 14.14
N THR A 31 -17.62 -4.18 13.84
CA THR A 31 -17.01 -4.32 12.53
C THR A 31 -17.28 -5.73 12.01
N PHE A 32 -17.66 -5.81 10.74
CA PHE A 32 -17.94 -7.07 10.07
C PHE A 32 -16.70 -7.57 9.34
N GLU A 33 -16.70 -8.84 8.93
CA GLU A 33 -15.56 -9.49 8.29
C GLU A 33 -15.12 -8.78 7.02
N ASN A 34 -16.05 -8.29 6.22
CA ASN A 34 -15.78 -7.52 5.00
C ASN A 34 -15.13 -6.14 5.24
N SER A 35 -14.99 -5.71 6.50
CA SER A 35 -14.23 -4.51 6.86
C SER A 35 -12.72 -4.77 7.01
N ARG A 36 -12.31 -6.03 6.97
CA ARG A 36 -10.92 -6.42 7.01
C ARG A 36 -10.31 -6.33 5.61
N TYR A 37 -9.02 -6.15 5.55
CA TYR A 37 -8.28 -6.26 4.31
C TYR A 37 -7.09 -7.20 4.45
N TYR A 38 -6.70 -7.77 3.34
CA TYR A 38 -5.50 -8.56 3.18
C TYR A 38 -4.51 -7.77 2.34
N LYS A 39 -3.26 -7.88 2.67
CA LYS A 39 -2.16 -7.31 1.90
C LYS A 39 -1.17 -8.42 1.63
N ASP A 40 -1.12 -8.88 0.40
CA ASP A 40 -0.10 -9.81 -0.04
C ASP A 40 1.23 -9.08 -0.21
N LYS A 41 2.31 -9.77 0.05
CA LYS A 41 3.66 -9.27 -0.16
C LYS A 41 4.41 -10.25 -1.04
N ASN A 42 4.26 -10.07 -2.33
CA ASN A 42 4.93 -10.89 -3.33
C ASN A 42 6.27 -10.25 -3.66
N PHE A 43 7.33 -11.02 -3.55
CA PHE A 43 8.68 -10.58 -3.89
C PHE A 43 9.37 -11.61 -4.75
N THR A 44 9.88 -11.18 -5.89
CA THR A 44 10.68 -11.99 -6.79
C THR A 44 12.00 -11.27 -7.03
N SER A 45 13.11 -11.98 -6.94
CA SER A 45 14.44 -11.44 -7.26
C SER A 45 15.25 -12.45 -8.02
N ILE A 46 15.95 -11.96 -9.05
CA ILE A 46 16.90 -12.73 -9.82
C ILE A 46 18.21 -11.95 -9.83
N ALA A 47 19.31 -12.61 -9.53
CA ALA A 47 20.65 -12.04 -9.58
C ALA A 47 21.60 -12.92 -10.35
N GLY A 48 22.50 -12.30 -11.09
CA GLY A 48 23.58 -12.95 -11.78
C GLY A 48 24.92 -12.23 -11.52
N GLU A 49 25.99 -12.99 -11.46
CA GLU A 49 27.34 -12.46 -11.29
C GLU A 49 28.27 -13.08 -12.33
N TRP A 50 29.10 -12.25 -12.95
CA TRP A 50 30.13 -12.67 -13.86
C TRP A 50 31.49 -12.19 -13.38
N ASN A 51 32.39 -13.13 -13.09
CA ASN A 51 33.75 -12.88 -12.65
C ASN A 51 34.73 -13.12 -13.77
N SER A 52 35.56 -12.14 -14.08
CA SER A 52 36.59 -12.23 -15.08
C SER A 52 37.97 -11.92 -14.50
N LYS A 53 38.98 -12.63 -14.96
CA LYS A 53 40.39 -12.43 -14.54
C LYS A 53 41.28 -12.33 -15.72
N TRP A 54 42.12 -11.29 -15.74
CA TRP A 54 43.06 -11.04 -16.80
C TRP A 54 44.48 -10.78 -16.27
N MET A 55 45.47 -10.76 -17.12
CA MET A 55 46.86 -10.43 -16.78
C MET A 55 47.42 -11.32 -15.65
N GLY A 56 47.12 -12.62 -15.67
CA GLY A 56 47.56 -13.55 -14.64
C GLY A 56 46.94 -13.30 -13.27
N GLY A 57 45.71 -12.75 -13.23
CA GLY A 57 44.99 -12.44 -12.00
C GLY A 57 45.28 -11.06 -11.42
N LYS A 58 46.10 -10.24 -12.08
CA LYS A 58 46.37 -8.87 -11.65
C LYS A 58 45.20 -7.92 -11.90
N LEU A 59 44.35 -8.24 -12.88
CA LEU A 59 43.16 -7.50 -13.19
C LEU A 59 41.94 -8.41 -13.01
N ASN A 60 41.07 -8.04 -12.08
CA ASN A 60 39.85 -8.78 -11.80
C ASN A 60 38.66 -7.86 -12.02
N ASN A 61 37.61 -8.39 -12.62
CA ASN A 61 36.35 -7.68 -12.81
C ASN A 61 35.20 -8.51 -12.26
N VAL A 62 34.26 -7.85 -11.64
CA VAL A 62 33.03 -8.45 -11.11
C VAL A 62 31.86 -7.64 -11.63
N LEU A 63 31.14 -8.20 -12.58
CA LEU A 63 29.89 -7.65 -13.10
C LEU A 63 28.73 -8.35 -12.43
N ARG A 64 27.83 -7.59 -11.80
CA ARG A 64 26.59 -8.07 -11.17
C ARG A 64 25.40 -7.42 -11.82
N ALA A 65 24.35 -8.20 -12.00
CA ALA A 65 23.05 -7.69 -12.42
C ALA A 65 21.98 -8.31 -11.52
N THR A 66 21.08 -7.46 -11.02
CA THR A 66 19.96 -7.89 -10.17
C THR A 66 18.68 -7.25 -10.70
N TYR A 67 17.64 -8.04 -10.78
CA TYR A 67 16.28 -7.58 -11.00
C TYR A 67 15.42 -8.02 -9.84
N SER A 68 14.63 -7.11 -9.27
CA SER A 68 13.65 -7.43 -8.25
C SER A 68 12.29 -6.83 -8.58
N PHE A 69 11.25 -7.56 -8.22
CA PHE A 69 9.86 -7.13 -8.35
C PHE A 69 9.15 -7.37 -7.03
N GLN A 70 8.61 -6.30 -6.47
CA GLN A 70 7.75 -6.32 -5.30
C GLN A 70 6.35 -5.92 -5.73
N ASP A 71 5.36 -6.74 -5.35
CA ASP A 71 3.96 -6.52 -5.67
C ASP A 71 3.13 -6.73 -4.40
N GLU A 72 2.42 -5.68 -3.99
CA GLU A 72 1.66 -5.65 -2.74
C GLU A 72 0.18 -5.30 -3.00
N PRO A 73 -0.57 -6.20 -3.66
CA PRO A 73 -1.99 -5.99 -3.87
C PRO A 73 -2.75 -6.06 -2.54
N ARG A 74 -3.85 -5.33 -2.48
CA ARG A 74 -4.83 -5.44 -1.39
C ARG A 74 -6.10 -6.09 -1.88
N SER A 75 -6.69 -6.89 -1.01
CA SER A 75 -7.98 -7.54 -1.22
C SER A 75 -8.83 -7.50 0.05
N TYR A 76 -10.10 -7.82 -0.09
CA TYR A 76 -11.05 -7.96 1.03
C TYR A 76 -12.03 -9.07 0.72
N GLU A 77 -12.73 -9.56 1.74
CA GLU A 77 -13.75 -10.59 1.58
C GLU A 77 -15.14 -9.98 1.34
N GLY A 78 -15.97 -10.71 0.61
CA GLY A 78 -17.35 -10.36 0.37
C GLY A 78 -17.60 -9.76 -1.01
N LYS A 79 -18.82 -9.26 -1.19
CA LYS A 79 -19.24 -8.62 -2.44
C LYS A 79 -18.79 -7.17 -2.47
N ASP A 80 -18.60 -6.65 -3.67
CA ASP A 80 -18.36 -5.23 -3.88
C ASP A 80 -19.52 -4.41 -3.35
N MET A 81 -19.21 -3.54 -2.40
CA MET A 81 -20.16 -2.63 -1.79
C MET A 81 -19.42 -1.37 -1.31
N PRO A 82 -20.12 -0.26 -1.16
CA PRO A 82 -19.53 0.92 -0.52
C PRO A 82 -19.20 0.66 0.94
N THR A 83 -18.34 1.48 1.47
CA THR A 83 -18.10 1.55 2.91
C THR A 83 -19.25 2.32 3.57
N VAL A 84 -19.81 1.76 4.62
CA VAL A 84 -20.92 2.37 5.37
C VAL A 84 -20.56 2.41 6.85
N ASP A 85 -20.57 3.60 7.42
CA ASP A 85 -20.47 3.81 8.85
C ASP A 85 -21.82 4.29 9.39
N ILE A 86 -22.25 3.66 10.49
CA ILE A 86 -23.51 3.98 11.16
C ILE A 86 -23.18 4.51 12.55
N LEU A 87 -23.70 5.68 12.86
CA LEU A 87 -23.48 6.33 14.13
C LEU A 87 -24.59 5.99 15.13
N LYS A 88 -24.27 6.14 16.39
CA LYS A 88 -25.20 6.19 17.52
C LYS A 88 -24.70 7.26 18.48
N ASP A 89 -25.55 8.22 18.82
CA ASP A 89 -25.20 9.34 19.69
C ASP A 89 -23.94 10.10 19.24
N GLY A 90 -23.76 10.24 17.92
CA GLY A 90 -22.62 10.91 17.31
C GLY A 90 -21.29 10.13 17.34
N ALA A 91 -21.29 8.88 17.80
CA ALA A 91 -20.12 8.00 17.80
C ALA A 91 -20.31 6.85 16.82
N LEU A 92 -19.21 6.32 16.28
CA LEU A 92 -19.26 5.15 15.41
C LEU A 92 -19.83 3.95 16.19
N TYR A 93 -20.92 3.39 15.69
CA TYR A 93 -21.57 2.23 16.25
C TYR A 93 -21.32 0.95 15.43
N ALA A 94 -21.43 1.04 14.11
CA ALA A 94 -21.19 -0.09 13.22
C ALA A 94 -20.54 0.36 11.91
N SER A 95 -19.67 -0.50 11.37
CA SER A 95 -19.02 -0.33 10.08
C SER A 95 -19.24 -1.54 9.20
N LEU A 96 -19.74 -1.30 7.99
CA LEU A 96 -20.02 -2.30 6.95
C LEU A 96 -19.17 -2.00 5.70
N GLY A 97 -18.88 -3.03 4.94
CA GLY A 97 -18.13 -2.90 3.68
C GLY A 97 -16.63 -2.80 3.88
N PRO A 98 -15.87 -2.75 2.76
CA PRO A 98 -14.42 -2.77 2.79
C PRO A 98 -13.85 -1.54 3.51
N ASP A 99 -12.62 -1.68 3.96
CA ASP A 99 -11.83 -0.55 4.42
C ASP A 99 -11.68 0.48 3.29
N ILE A 100 -11.85 1.76 3.60
CA ILE A 100 -11.87 2.86 2.62
C ILE A 100 -10.59 3.04 1.82
N PHE A 101 -9.49 2.44 2.26
CA PHE A 101 -8.18 2.52 1.61
C PHE A 101 -7.84 1.26 0.81
N THR A 102 -8.70 0.25 0.78
CA THR A 102 -8.39 -1.03 0.15
C THR A 102 -8.65 -1.00 -1.35
N VAL A 103 -9.78 -0.45 -1.75
CA VAL A 103 -10.16 -0.38 -3.16
C VAL A 103 -9.26 0.60 -3.91
N GLY A 104 -8.65 0.12 -5.00
CA GLY A 104 -7.73 0.94 -5.80
C GLY A 104 -6.35 1.18 -5.16
N ASN A 105 -6.04 0.48 -4.06
CA ASN A 105 -4.71 0.56 -3.45
C ASN A 105 -3.80 -0.54 -3.99
N LEU A 106 -2.69 -0.12 -4.59
CA LEU A 106 -1.68 -1.00 -5.18
C LEU A 106 -0.30 -0.39 -4.97
N ALA A 107 0.64 -1.18 -4.48
CA ALA A 107 2.04 -0.79 -4.45
C ALA A 107 2.87 -1.82 -5.22
N GLN A 108 3.51 -1.38 -6.28
CA GLN A 108 4.43 -2.21 -7.07
C GLN A 108 5.76 -1.47 -7.24
N THR A 109 6.86 -2.20 -7.11
CA THR A 109 8.19 -1.67 -7.33
C THR A 109 9.02 -2.67 -8.12
N LYS A 110 9.60 -2.22 -9.23
CA LYS A 110 10.57 -2.97 -10.03
C LYS A 110 11.89 -2.25 -9.92
N THR A 111 12.94 -2.98 -9.56
CA THR A 111 14.29 -2.41 -9.45
C THR A 111 15.26 -3.26 -10.25
N THR A 112 16.02 -2.62 -11.12
CA THR A 112 17.15 -3.21 -11.83
C THR A 112 18.42 -2.53 -11.35
N VAL A 113 19.39 -3.32 -10.90
CA VAL A 113 20.70 -2.84 -10.47
C VAL A 113 21.76 -3.56 -11.30
N ILE A 114 22.66 -2.79 -11.90
CA ILE A 114 23.86 -3.31 -12.59
C ILE A 114 25.06 -2.66 -11.92
N THR A 115 25.97 -3.47 -11.43
CA THR A 115 27.22 -3.02 -10.78
C THR A 115 28.40 -3.65 -11.49
N ASP A 116 29.38 -2.86 -11.85
CA ASP A 116 30.65 -3.32 -12.42
C ASP A 116 31.80 -2.83 -11.54
N GLU A 117 32.62 -3.74 -11.06
CA GLU A 117 33.74 -3.47 -10.18
C GLU A 117 35.02 -4.04 -10.80
N LEU A 118 36.06 -3.19 -10.87
CA LEU A 118 37.36 -3.53 -11.40
C LEU A 118 38.41 -3.39 -10.31
N LEU A 119 39.18 -4.45 -10.08
CA LEU A 119 40.31 -4.49 -9.17
C LEU A 119 41.61 -4.68 -9.98
N TRP A 120 42.53 -3.78 -9.84
CA TRP A 120 43.82 -3.85 -10.50
C TRP A 120 44.98 -3.81 -9.51
N SER A 121 45.80 -4.86 -9.54
CA SER A 121 46.98 -4.99 -8.67
C SER A 121 48.28 -4.85 -9.51
N THR A 122 49.11 -3.89 -9.10
CA THR A 122 50.40 -3.66 -9.79
C THR A 122 51.47 -3.26 -8.76
N GLY A 123 52.56 -4.04 -8.69
CA GLY A 123 53.58 -3.86 -7.66
C GLY A 123 53.00 -3.95 -6.28
N ILE A 124 53.19 -2.88 -5.47
CA ILE A 124 52.66 -2.75 -4.11
C ILE A 124 51.29 -2.06 -4.05
N HIS A 125 50.73 -1.67 -5.21
CA HIS A 125 49.51 -0.90 -5.29
C HIS A 125 48.32 -1.77 -5.71
N ASN A 126 47.17 -1.53 -5.07
CA ASN A 126 45.87 -2.08 -5.45
C ASN A 126 44.91 -0.93 -5.73
N PHE A 127 44.33 -0.94 -6.89
CA PHE A 127 43.32 0.04 -7.29
C PHE A 127 41.96 -0.66 -7.42
N THR A 128 40.93 -0.04 -6.87
CA THR A 128 39.54 -0.48 -7.05
C THR A 128 38.74 0.67 -7.62
N GLY A 129 37.99 0.40 -8.67
CA GLY A 129 37.04 1.34 -9.26
C GLY A 129 35.82 0.61 -9.76
N GLY A 130 34.70 1.29 -9.83
CA GLY A 130 33.46 0.65 -10.29
C GLY A 130 32.39 1.67 -10.61
N LEU A 131 31.33 1.15 -11.21
CA LEU A 131 30.12 1.89 -11.56
C LEU A 131 28.90 1.11 -11.09
N GLN A 132 27.88 1.83 -10.65
CA GLN A 132 26.57 1.26 -10.38
C GLN A 132 25.52 2.04 -11.15
N PHE A 133 24.67 1.31 -11.82
CA PHE A 133 23.45 1.83 -12.44
C PHE A 133 22.25 1.21 -11.72
N GLU A 134 21.31 2.05 -11.30
CA GLU A 134 20.06 1.63 -10.68
C GLU A 134 18.90 2.30 -11.40
N MET A 135 17.90 1.50 -11.75
CA MET A 135 16.63 1.96 -12.30
C MET A 135 15.51 1.39 -11.46
N THR A 136 14.69 2.27 -10.90
CA THR A 136 13.52 1.90 -10.12
C THR A 136 12.27 2.45 -10.77
N ASP A 137 11.30 1.57 -10.97
CA ASP A 137 9.96 1.85 -11.51
C ASP A 137 8.95 1.56 -10.40
N ALA A 138 8.22 2.56 -9.95
CA ALA A 138 7.29 2.43 -8.86
C ALA A 138 5.89 2.86 -9.25
N ILE A 139 4.91 1.99 -8.99
CA ILE A 139 3.49 2.28 -9.09
C ILE A 139 2.91 2.32 -7.69
N ASN A 140 2.30 3.43 -7.33
CA ASN A 140 1.57 3.58 -6.08
C ASN A 140 0.15 4.04 -6.39
N GLY A 141 -0.77 3.08 -6.47
CA GLY A 141 -2.20 3.33 -6.60
C GLY A 141 -2.77 3.67 -5.22
N TYR A 142 -3.43 4.81 -5.11
CA TYR A 142 -4.12 5.21 -3.89
C TYR A 142 -5.44 5.88 -4.24
N MET A 143 -6.53 5.26 -3.83
CA MET A 143 -7.87 5.77 -4.05
C MET A 143 -8.68 5.63 -2.76
N GLN A 144 -8.74 6.69 -1.98
CA GLN A 144 -9.54 6.70 -0.75
C GLN A 144 -11.02 6.71 -1.09
N ALA A 145 -11.80 5.77 -0.51
CA ALA A 145 -13.23 5.64 -0.76
C ALA A 145 -13.61 5.44 -2.25
N GLY A 146 -12.80 4.68 -3.01
CA GLY A 146 -13.07 4.43 -4.43
C GLY A 146 -14.42 3.77 -4.71
N ASN A 147 -14.96 2.97 -3.78
CA ASN A 147 -16.31 2.38 -3.84
C ASN A 147 -17.41 3.25 -3.22
N GLY A 148 -17.09 4.46 -2.81
CA GLY A 148 -17.99 5.32 -2.07
C GLY A 148 -17.95 5.05 -0.55
N TYR A 149 -18.19 6.09 0.20
CA TYR A 149 -18.25 6.08 1.65
C TYR A 149 -19.52 6.81 2.10
N TYR A 150 -20.33 6.15 2.91
CA TYR A 150 -21.58 6.66 3.43
C TYR A 150 -21.54 6.69 4.95
N VAL A 151 -22.08 7.74 5.55
CA VAL A 151 -22.28 7.85 6.99
C VAL A 151 -23.75 8.08 7.27
N TYR A 152 -24.34 7.25 8.13
CA TYR A 152 -25.71 7.39 8.61
C TYR A 152 -25.72 7.79 10.07
N SER A 153 -26.65 8.70 10.43
CA SER A 153 -26.77 9.21 11.81
C SER A 153 -27.30 8.16 12.78
N SER A 154 -28.04 7.19 12.28
CA SER A 154 -28.64 6.10 13.07
C SER A 154 -28.84 4.83 12.26
N MET A 155 -29.08 3.73 12.96
CA MET A 155 -29.46 2.45 12.35
C MET A 155 -30.83 2.54 11.68
N ASP A 156 -31.74 3.31 12.25
CA ASP A 156 -33.10 3.50 11.73
C ASP A 156 -33.04 4.23 10.38
N ASP A 157 -32.23 5.29 10.25
CA ASP A 157 -32.02 5.98 8.98
C ASP A 157 -31.44 5.05 7.92
N PHE A 158 -30.50 4.21 8.31
CA PHE A 158 -29.89 3.24 7.39
C PHE A 158 -30.91 2.23 6.87
N PHE A 159 -31.72 1.62 7.76
CA PHE A 159 -32.71 0.62 7.36
C PHE A 159 -33.91 1.22 6.63
N ALA A 160 -34.25 2.45 6.92
CA ALA A 160 -35.30 3.17 6.19
C ALA A 160 -34.87 3.58 4.77
N GLY A 161 -33.62 3.38 4.39
CA GLY A 161 -33.06 3.89 3.12
C GLY A 161 -33.05 5.41 3.07
N GLY A 162 -32.91 6.04 4.22
CA GLY A 162 -32.86 7.49 4.36
C GLY A 162 -31.65 8.14 3.72
N LYS A 163 -31.63 9.46 3.67
CA LYS A 163 -30.47 10.22 3.20
C LYS A 163 -29.30 10.06 4.17
N PRO A 164 -28.10 9.70 3.70
CA PRO A 164 -26.93 9.65 4.57
C PRO A 164 -26.58 11.05 5.09
N ALA A 165 -26.06 11.12 6.29
CA ALA A 165 -25.55 12.35 6.89
C ALA A 165 -24.33 12.88 6.15
N ALA A 166 -23.52 11.96 5.58
CA ALA A 166 -22.40 12.33 4.75
C ALA A 166 -22.14 11.28 3.67
N PHE A 167 -21.57 11.73 2.56
CA PHE A 167 -21.15 10.91 1.43
C PHE A 167 -19.82 11.40 0.87
N GLY A 168 -18.95 10.47 0.50
CA GLY A 168 -17.70 10.76 -0.17
C GLY A 168 -17.37 9.70 -1.20
N ILE A 169 -16.77 10.10 -2.29
CA ILE A 169 -16.24 9.23 -3.34
C ILE A 169 -15.02 9.88 -3.98
N THR A 170 -14.00 9.10 -4.25
CA THR A 170 -12.84 9.53 -5.02
C THR A 170 -12.86 8.80 -6.36
N HIS A 171 -12.59 9.52 -7.43
CA HIS A 171 -12.41 8.97 -8.76
C HIS A 171 -11.10 9.48 -9.37
N SER A 172 -10.51 8.71 -10.24
CA SER A 172 -9.39 9.20 -11.08
C SER A 172 -9.95 10.07 -12.21
N ASN A 173 -9.27 11.15 -12.51
CA ASN A 173 -9.50 11.92 -13.74
C ASN A 173 -8.86 11.23 -14.93
#